data_bb85b8333b63c80b71f85ec3bf475112
#
_entry.id   bb85b8333b63c80b71f85ec3bf475112
#
_cell.length_a   1.000
_cell.length_b   1.000
_cell.length_c   1.000
_cell.angle_alpha   90.00
_cell.angle_beta   90.00
_cell.angle_gamma   90.00
#
_symmetry.space_group_name_H-M   'P 1'
#
loop_
_entity.id
_entity.type
_entity.pdbx_description
1 polymer ?
#
loop_
_entity_poly.entity_id
_entity_poly.type
_entity_poly.pdbx_seq_one_letter_code
_entity_poly.pdbx_strand_id
1 'polypeptide(L)'
;MKLTSKELIKSVTKCWKGKRDKNSRPLVSKDILERMKLVTTEEAWGTCRKNGYHFQFVGDWNNLHPDRVIVGRAVTCRWVPKRPDLNDAIESQGEAEKRIGFQNSWVIDELKEDDLIVVDLFGKIFDGTFAGDNLTTAIKSKTGTGMVIDGGIRDTQRIFDMENFNAFVRGFDPSAINDVSMPEINGVTRIGNATCIPGDVVLGTRSGVIFIPPHLAQEVVESSENVRLKDEFGQQRIMEGVYTPGEVDREFSNDMNEDFENWKKDRKK
;
A
#
# COMPACT_ATOMS: atom_id res chain seq x y z
N MET A 1 -20.19 7.59 -19.12
CA MET A 1 -19.09 7.84 -18.15
C MET A 1 -18.22 6.59 -18.11
N LYS A 2 -16.89 6.67 -17.91
CA LYS A 2 -16.05 5.48 -17.68
C LYS A 2 -15.52 5.53 -16.26
N LEU A 3 -15.73 4.48 -15.47
CA LEU A 3 -15.22 4.40 -14.11
C LEU A 3 -13.69 4.16 -14.06
N THR A 4 -13.12 3.56 -15.12
CA THR A 4 -11.67 3.33 -15.24
C THR A 4 -11.16 3.85 -16.56
N SER A 5 -10.10 4.66 -16.56
CA SER A 5 -9.43 5.19 -17.76
C SER A 5 -8.04 4.59 -17.94
N LYS A 6 -7.88 3.73 -18.95
CA LYS A 6 -6.57 3.15 -19.31
C LYS A 6 -5.57 4.21 -19.78
N GLU A 7 -6.05 5.24 -20.45
CA GLU A 7 -5.26 6.36 -20.94
C GLU A 7 -4.69 7.16 -19.77
N LEU A 8 -5.52 7.48 -18.78
CA LEU A 8 -5.10 8.15 -17.55
C LEU A 8 -4.02 7.32 -16.82
N ILE A 9 -4.29 6.03 -16.59
CA ILE A 9 -3.34 5.15 -15.89
C ILE A 9 -1.99 5.13 -16.60
N LYS A 10 -1.95 4.99 -17.93
CA LYS A 10 -0.70 5.03 -18.70
C LYS A 10 0.02 6.36 -18.58
N SER A 11 -0.71 7.48 -18.61
CA SER A 11 -0.12 8.82 -18.55
C SER A 11 0.52 9.11 -17.19
N VAL A 12 -0.16 8.76 -16.08
CA VAL A 12 0.35 9.00 -14.72
C VAL A 12 1.41 8.00 -14.29
N THR A 13 1.53 6.84 -14.97
CA THR A 13 2.54 5.81 -14.71
C THR A 13 3.55 5.67 -15.86
N LYS A 14 3.87 6.74 -16.57
CA LYS A 14 4.76 6.74 -17.76
C LYS A 14 6.18 6.25 -17.47
N CYS A 15 6.66 6.40 -16.24
CA CYS A 15 7.99 5.94 -15.80
C CYS A 15 8.05 4.41 -15.70
N TRP A 16 6.93 3.71 -15.53
CA TRP A 16 6.90 2.26 -15.51
C TRP A 16 7.11 1.65 -16.90
N LYS A 17 8.13 0.80 -17.04
CA LYS A 17 8.49 0.12 -18.30
C LYS A 17 8.17 -1.38 -18.30
N GLY A 18 7.68 -1.92 -17.17
CA GLY A 18 7.35 -3.33 -17.01
C GLY A 18 5.97 -3.73 -17.54
N LYS A 19 5.55 -4.94 -17.21
CA LYS A 19 4.24 -5.49 -17.58
C LYS A 19 3.09 -4.67 -16.98
N ARG A 20 1.95 -4.67 -17.68
CA ARG A 20 0.70 -4.04 -17.24
C ARG A 20 -0.46 -5.02 -17.33
N ASP A 21 -1.47 -4.82 -16.49
CA ASP A 21 -2.71 -5.60 -16.55
C ASP A 21 -3.66 -5.14 -17.67
N LYS A 22 -4.86 -5.78 -17.73
CA LYS A 22 -5.91 -5.45 -18.70
C LYS A 22 -6.39 -3.99 -18.63
N ASN A 23 -6.26 -3.35 -17.47
CA ASN A 23 -6.63 -1.96 -17.21
C ASN A 23 -5.44 -1.00 -17.38
N SER A 24 -4.29 -1.48 -17.86
CA SER A 24 -3.02 -0.74 -18.01
C SER A 24 -2.31 -0.38 -16.70
N ARG A 25 -2.72 -0.96 -15.58
CA ARG A 25 -2.10 -0.77 -14.27
C ARG A 25 -0.73 -1.47 -14.24
N PRO A 26 0.33 -0.83 -13.70
CA PRO A 26 1.64 -1.47 -13.48
C PRO A 26 1.53 -2.77 -12.71
N LEU A 27 2.27 -3.78 -13.13
CA LEU A 27 2.39 -5.07 -12.45
C LEU A 27 3.82 -5.27 -11.95
N VAL A 28 4.10 -4.79 -10.75
CA VAL A 28 5.34 -5.12 -10.03
C VAL A 28 5.34 -6.63 -9.75
N SER A 29 6.50 -7.28 -9.92
CA SER A 29 6.63 -8.73 -9.78
C SER A 29 6.37 -9.21 -8.35
N LYS A 30 5.92 -10.46 -8.22
CA LYS A 30 5.70 -11.10 -6.92
C LYS A 30 6.99 -11.17 -6.10
N ASP A 31 8.14 -11.41 -6.73
CA ASP A 31 9.46 -11.39 -6.07
C ASP A 31 9.71 -10.06 -5.35
N ILE A 32 9.52 -8.93 -6.03
CA ILE A 32 9.69 -7.60 -5.43
C ILE A 32 8.69 -7.38 -4.28
N LEU A 33 7.42 -7.82 -4.43
CA LEU A 33 6.43 -7.68 -3.36
C LEU A 33 6.79 -8.50 -2.12
N GLU A 34 7.29 -9.72 -2.28
CA GLU A 34 7.72 -10.56 -1.16
C GLU A 34 8.94 -9.94 -0.44
N ARG A 35 9.95 -9.48 -1.19
CA ARG A 35 11.12 -8.82 -0.62
C ARG A 35 10.75 -7.48 0.06
N MET A 36 9.75 -6.76 -0.45
CA MET A 36 9.22 -5.53 0.13
C MET A 36 8.65 -5.73 1.54
N LYS A 37 8.19 -6.93 1.89
CA LYS A 37 7.69 -7.23 3.25
C LYS A 37 8.76 -7.08 4.35
N LEU A 38 10.04 -7.10 3.96
CA LEU A 38 11.18 -6.94 4.87
C LEU A 38 11.70 -5.49 4.91
N VAL A 39 11.16 -4.60 4.09
CA VAL A 39 11.54 -3.19 4.03
C VAL A 39 10.86 -2.42 5.16
N THR A 40 11.60 -1.55 5.84
CA THR A 40 11.01 -0.64 6.82
C THR A 40 10.38 0.57 6.13
N THR A 41 9.45 1.23 6.83
CA THR A 41 8.82 2.46 6.31
C THR A 41 9.86 3.54 6.05
N GLU A 42 10.86 3.66 6.94
CA GLU A 42 11.92 4.66 6.91
C GLU A 42 12.84 4.47 5.69
N GLU A 43 13.21 3.22 5.37
CA GLU A 43 14.02 2.88 4.19
C GLU A 43 13.28 3.21 2.89
N ALA A 44 11.99 2.80 2.81
CA ALA A 44 11.14 3.11 1.66
C ALA A 44 10.95 4.63 1.50
N TRP A 45 10.69 5.34 2.61
CA TRP A 45 10.52 6.79 2.63
C TRP A 45 11.79 7.51 2.20
N GLY A 46 12.96 7.08 2.68
CA GLY A 46 14.26 7.65 2.31
C GLY A 46 14.51 7.56 0.81
N THR A 47 14.28 6.38 0.22
CA THR A 47 14.43 6.15 -1.21
C THR A 47 13.43 6.97 -2.03
N CYS A 48 12.16 7.00 -1.64
CA CYS A 48 11.14 7.83 -2.30
C CYS A 48 11.52 9.31 -2.25
N ARG A 49 11.93 9.82 -1.09
CA ARG A 49 12.29 11.23 -0.89
C ARG A 49 13.52 11.63 -1.71
N LYS A 50 14.55 10.78 -1.79
CA LYS A 50 15.74 10.98 -2.61
C LYS A 50 15.40 11.14 -4.10
N ASN A 51 14.33 10.48 -4.54
CA ASN A 51 13.82 10.54 -5.90
C ASN A 51 12.73 11.63 -6.10
N GLY A 52 12.55 12.56 -5.14
CA GLY A 52 11.64 13.71 -5.24
C GLY A 52 10.18 13.41 -4.82
N TYR A 53 9.89 12.21 -4.29
CA TYR A 53 8.56 11.82 -3.81
C TYR A 53 8.44 12.12 -2.30
N HIS A 54 8.00 13.32 -1.96
CA HIS A 54 7.98 13.82 -0.57
C HIS A 54 6.69 13.49 0.18
N PHE A 55 5.58 13.20 -0.51
CA PHE A 55 4.24 13.03 0.07
C PHE A 55 3.69 11.63 -0.23
N GLN A 56 4.38 10.61 0.27
CA GLN A 56 4.01 9.20 0.02
C GLN A 56 3.63 8.44 1.28
N PHE A 57 3.90 8.99 2.46
CA PHE A 57 3.64 8.35 3.75
C PHE A 57 2.41 8.96 4.45
N VAL A 58 1.61 8.09 5.08
CA VAL A 58 0.47 8.46 5.93
C VAL A 58 0.52 7.66 7.22
N GLY A 59 0.54 8.36 8.34
CA GLY A 59 0.39 7.82 9.70
C GLY A 59 -1.05 7.90 10.22
N ASP A 60 -1.16 7.79 11.55
CA ASP A 60 -2.42 7.98 12.31
C ASP A 60 -3.56 7.06 11.87
N TRP A 61 -3.25 5.79 11.72
CA TRP A 61 -4.22 4.75 11.39
C TRP A 61 -4.70 3.98 12.62
N ASN A 62 -5.98 3.59 12.62
CA ASN A 62 -6.40 2.41 13.34
C ASN A 62 -5.92 1.19 12.55
N ASN A 63 -4.80 0.63 12.98
CA ASN A 63 -4.19 -0.57 12.41
C ASN A 63 -4.64 -1.78 13.21
N LEU A 64 -5.40 -2.71 12.60
CA LEU A 64 -5.96 -3.84 13.32
C LEU A 64 -4.89 -4.80 13.85
N HIS A 65 -3.81 -4.96 13.11
CA HIS A 65 -2.72 -5.87 13.46
C HIS A 65 -1.37 -5.21 13.25
N PRO A 66 -0.88 -4.41 14.23
CA PRO A 66 0.36 -3.65 14.11
C PRO A 66 1.61 -4.51 13.80
N ASP A 67 1.57 -5.78 14.14
CA ASP A 67 2.67 -6.72 13.89
C ASP A 67 2.61 -7.41 12.52
N ARG A 68 1.56 -7.13 11.73
CA ARG A 68 1.38 -7.73 10.40
C ARG A 68 1.65 -6.71 9.32
N VAL A 69 2.77 -6.87 8.63
CA VAL A 69 3.11 -6.09 7.43
C VAL A 69 2.20 -6.52 6.27
N ILE A 70 1.68 -5.55 5.53
CA ILE A 70 0.96 -5.81 4.29
C ILE A 70 1.67 -5.15 3.11
N VAL A 71 1.75 -5.88 2.00
CA VAL A 71 2.32 -5.40 0.74
C VAL A 71 1.43 -5.83 -0.41
N GLY A 72 1.17 -4.92 -1.35
CA GLY A 72 0.41 -5.25 -2.56
C GLY A 72 0.41 -4.11 -3.57
N ARG A 73 -0.12 -4.39 -4.76
CA ARG A 73 -0.27 -3.38 -5.82
C ARG A 73 -1.60 -2.64 -5.64
N ALA A 74 -1.54 -1.31 -5.58
CA ALA A 74 -2.72 -0.48 -5.37
C ALA A 74 -3.79 -0.69 -6.44
N VAL A 75 -5.00 -1.01 -5.99
CA VAL A 75 -6.26 -0.80 -6.71
C VAL A 75 -6.97 0.33 -6.00
N THR A 76 -7.02 1.48 -6.63
CA THR A 76 -7.56 2.69 -6.00
C THR A 76 -9.04 2.87 -6.33
N CYS A 77 -9.80 3.41 -5.39
CA CYS A 77 -11.11 3.98 -5.67
C CYS A 77 -11.33 5.25 -4.84
N ARG A 78 -11.99 6.20 -5.46
CA ARG A 78 -12.30 7.48 -4.83
C ARG A 78 -13.80 7.66 -4.71
N TRP A 79 -14.22 8.14 -3.55
CA TRP A 79 -15.59 8.44 -3.23
C TRP A 79 -15.78 9.94 -3.03
N VAL A 80 -17.00 10.38 -3.24
CA VAL A 80 -17.44 11.76 -3.00
C VAL A 80 -18.79 11.74 -2.30
N PRO A 81 -19.17 12.80 -1.56
CA PRO A 81 -20.53 12.96 -1.06
C PRO A 81 -21.56 12.80 -2.20
N LYS A 82 -22.64 12.11 -1.92
CA LYS A 82 -23.66 11.77 -2.93
C LYS A 82 -24.25 13.04 -3.55
N ARG A 83 -24.23 13.07 -4.86
CA ARG A 83 -24.90 14.05 -5.68
C ARG A 83 -25.81 13.30 -6.67
N PRO A 84 -27.12 13.56 -6.69
CA PRO A 84 -28.09 12.74 -7.42
C PRO A 84 -27.75 12.52 -8.89
N ASP A 85 -27.48 13.61 -9.63
CA ASP A 85 -27.13 13.55 -11.06
C ASP A 85 -25.86 12.76 -11.37
N LEU A 86 -24.82 12.90 -10.51
CA LEU A 86 -23.59 12.11 -10.61
C LEU A 86 -23.87 10.64 -10.26
N ASN A 87 -24.66 10.40 -9.20
CA ASN A 87 -24.99 9.03 -8.78
C ASN A 87 -25.77 8.28 -9.86
N ASP A 88 -26.76 8.95 -10.48
CA ASP A 88 -27.53 8.36 -11.56
C ASP A 88 -26.67 8.00 -12.78
N ALA A 89 -25.68 8.85 -13.11
CA ALA A 89 -24.72 8.56 -14.17
C ALA A 89 -23.82 7.36 -13.84
N ILE A 90 -23.40 7.20 -12.57
CA ILE A 90 -22.59 6.08 -12.09
C ILE A 90 -23.40 4.78 -12.10
N GLU A 91 -24.62 4.78 -11.56
CA GLU A 91 -25.49 3.61 -11.54
C GLU A 91 -25.85 3.16 -12.98
N SER A 92 -26.20 4.08 -13.86
CA SER A 92 -26.45 3.77 -15.28
C SER A 92 -25.22 3.15 -15.96
N GLN A 93 -24.01 3.59 -15.63
CA GLN A 93 -22.77 2.96 -16.12
C GLN A 93 -22.59 1.55 -15.54
N GLY A 94 -22.86 1.38 -14.23
CA GLY A 94 -22.80 0.09 -13.57
C GLY A 94 -23.79 -0.93 -14.19
N GLU A 95 -25.01 -0.52 -14.48
CA GLU A 95 -26.01 -1.34 -15.17
C GLU A 95 -25.53 -1.73 -16.57
N ALA A 96 -25.02 -0.78 -17.36
CA ALA A 96 -24.48 -1.04 -18.70
C ALA A 96 -23.29 -2.03 -18.67
N GLU A 97 -22.48 -2.00 -17.61
CA GLU A 97 -21.38 -2.93 -17.36
C GLU A 97 -21.82 -4.23 -16.66
N LYS A 98 -23.12 -4.38 -16.35
CA LYS A 98 -23.71 -5.53 -15.63
C LYS A 98 -23.06 -5.76 -14.26
N ARG A 99 -22.72 -4.70 -13.56
CA ARG A 99 -22.17 -4.77 -12.20
C ARG A 99 -23.27 -5.12 -11.20
N ILE A 100 -22.92 -5.90 -10.17
CA ILE A 100 -23.86 -6.39 -9.18
C ILE A 100 -23.53 -5.79 -7.81
N GLY A 101 -24.54 -5.49 -7.02
CA GLY A 101 -24.40 -4.94 -5.68
C GLY A 101 -24.14 -3.44 -5.66
N PHE A 102 -23.79 -2.92 -4.48
CA PHE A 102 -23.46 -1.51 -4.32
C PHE A 102 -22.06 -1.21 -4.86
N GLN A 103 -21.76 0.05 -5.15
CA GLN A 103 -20.55 0.51 -5.82
C GLN A 103 -19.24 0.02 -5.16
N ASN A 104 -19.19 -0.22 -3.84
CA ASN A 104 -18.04 -0.82 -3.17
C ASN A 104 -17.76 -2.27 -3.62
N SER A 105 -18.78 -3.04 -3.95
CA SER A 105 -18.61 -4.39 -4.52
C SER A 105 -17.95 -4.33 -5.90
N TRP A 106 -18.22 -3.31 -6.69
CA TRP A 106 -17.70 -3.20 -8.04
C TRP A 106 -16.17 -3.08 -8.10
N VAL A 107 -15.56 -2.33 -7.16
CA VAL A 107 -14.09 -2.25 -7.09
C VAL A 107 -13.49 -3.54 -6.52
N ILE A 108 -14.16 -4.18 -5.56
CA ILE A 108 -13.72 -5.46 -5.00
C ILE A 108 -13.69 -6.54 -6.09
N ASP A 109 -14.63 -6.51 -7.04
CA ASP A 109 -14.66 -7.45 -8.16
C ASP A 109 -13.47 -7.32 -9.12
N GLU A 110 -12.84 -6.13 -9.20
CA GLU A 110 -11.63 -5.90 -10.02
C GLU A 110 -10.34 -6.47 -9.38
N LEU A 111 -10.36 -6.79 -8.07
CA LEU A 111 -9.18 -7.24 -7.32
C LEU A 111 -8.68 -8.61 -7.80
N LYS A 112 -7.38 -8.78 -7.72
CA LYS A 112 -6.64 -10.01 -8.04
C LYS A 112 -5.58 -10.32 -6.98
N GLU A 113 -4.97 -11.49 -7.07
CA GLU A 113 -3.83 -11.89 -6.23
C GLU A 113 -2.74 -10.79 -6.21
N ASP A 114 -2.20 -10.54 -5.03
CA ASP A 114 -1.21 -9.50 -4.72
C ASP A 114 -1.68 -8.05 -4.93
N ASP A 115 -2.96 -7.81 -5.18
CA ASP A 115 -3.52 -6.47 -5.15
C ASP A 115 -3.77 -6.03 -3.71
N LEU A 116 -3.80 -4.73 -3.48
CA LEU A 116 -4.19 -4.11 -2.22
C LEU A 116 -5.18 -2.98 -2.52
N ILE A 117 -6.37 -3.08 -1.96
CA ILE A 117 -7.39 -2.05 -2.17
C ILE A 117 -7.05 -0.80 -1.37
N VAL A 118 -7.09 0.36 -2.04
CA VAL A 118 -6.83 1.69 -1.46
C VAL A 118 -8.04 2.58 -1.72
N VAL A 119 -8.73 2.95 -0.65
CA VAL A 119 -10.02 3.64 -0.69
C VAL A 119 -9.90 5.04 -0.13
N ASP A 120 -10.13 6.06 -0.95
CA ASP A 120 -10.40 7.42 -0.50
C ASP A 120 -11.91 7.56 -0.24
N LEU A 121 -12.27 7.55 1.02
CA LEU A 121 -13.63 7.85 1.49
C LEU A 121 -13.64 9.14 2.31
N PHE A 122 -12.75 10.06 1.99
CA PHE A 122 -12.57 11.40 2.59
C PHE A 122 -12.66 11.45 4.12
N GLY A 123 -12.21 10.37 4.81
CA GLY A 123 -12.25 10.26 6.27
C GLY A 123 -13.62 9.99 6.87
N LYS A 124 -14.65 9.69 6.06
CA LYS A 124 -16.00 9.42 6.54
C LYS A 124 -16.05 8.11 7.35
N ILE A 125 -16.54 8.19 8.59
CA ILE A 125 -16.68 7.03 9.50
C ILE A 125 -18.16 6.66 9.65
N PHE A 126 -18.97 7.54 10.25
CA PHE A 126 -20.42 7.35 10.31
C PHE A 126 -21.02 7.33 8.90
N ASP A 127 -21.85 6.35 8.58
CA ASP A 127 -22.33 6.09 7.21
C ASP A 127 -21.20 5.99 6.16
N GLY A 128 -19.96 5.71 6.61
CA GLY A 128 -18.77 5.64 5.80
C GLY A 128 -18.00 4.32 5.96
N THR A 129 -18.68 3.25 6.34
CA THR A 129 -18.05 1.94 6.50
C THR A 129 -17.98 1.23 5.16
N PHE A 130 -16.79 1.30 4.52
CA PHE A 130 -16.56 0.73 3.19
C PHE A 130 -16.85 -0.77 3.12
N ALA A 131 -16.46 -1.52 4.14
CA ALA A 131 -16.60 -2.97 4.20
C ALA A 131 -17.00 -3.44 5.60
N GLY A 132 -17.82 -4.49 5.64
CA GLY A 132 -17.99 -5.38 6.78
C GLY A 132 -17.30 -6.72 6.53
N ASP A 133 -17.60 -7.73 7.32
CA ASP A 133 -16.95 -9.05 7.29
C ASP A 133 -17.05 -9.76 5.92
N ASN A 134 -18.22 -9.74 5.28
CA ASN A 134 -18.43 -10.39 3.97
C ASN A 134 -17.52 -9.78 2.87
N LEU A 135 -17.51 -8.43 2.74
CA LEU A 135 -16.71 -7.76 1.73
C LEU A 135 -15.21 -7.87 2.04
N THR A 136 -14.85 -7.83 3.31
CA THR A 136 -13.46 -8.06 3.76
C THR A 136 -13.01 -9.49 3.46
N THR A 137 -13.89 -10.49 3.65
CA THR A 137 -13.64 -11.88 3.24
C THR A 137 -13.40 -11.98 1.73
N ALA A 138 -14.19 -11.28 0.91
CA ALA A 138 -13.99 -11.23 -0.53
C ALA A 138 -12.65 -10.58 -0.91
N ILE A 139 -12.28 -9.45 -0.27
CA ILE A 139 -10.98 -8.80 -0.46
C ILE A 139 -9.83 -9.76 -0.14
N LYS A 140 -9.86 -10.38 1.05
CA LYS A 140 -8.84 -11.35 1.48
C LYS A 140 -8.72 -12.53 0.52
N SER A 141 -9.86 -13.13 0.15
CA SER A 141 -9.88 -14.29 -0.75
C SER A 141 -9.31 -14.00 -2.14
N LYS A 142 -9.56 -12.79 -2.66
CA LYS A 142 -9.07 -12.40 -3.99
C LYS A 142 -7.60 -11.98 -3.98
N THR A 143 -7.14 -11.34 -2.92
CA THR A 143 -5.84 -10.65 -2.90
C THR A 143 -4.77 -11.37 -2.10
N GLY A 144 -5.15 -12.03 -1.01
CA GLY A 144 -4.20 -12.57 -0.03
C GLY A 144 -3.44 -11.50 0.76
N THR A 145 -3.84 -10.21 0.69
CA THR A 145 -3.12 -9.09 1.30
C THR A 145 -3.93 -8.42 2.41
N GLY A 146 -4.30 -7.16 2.25
CA GLY A 146 -5.03 -6.36 3.21
C GLY A 146 -5.78 -5.23 2.54
N MET A 147 -6.14 -4.21 3.33
CA MET A 147 -6.84 -3.03 2.83
C MET A 147 -6.38 -1.74 3.51
N VAL A 148 -6.43 -0.64 2.78
CA VAL A 148 -6.20 0.73 3.28
C VAL A 148 -7.43 1.56 2.95
N ILE A 149 -8.11 2.06 3.98
CA ILE A 149 -9.38 2.78 3.82
C ILE A 149 -9.31 4.11 4.57
N ASP A 150 -9.25 5.21 3.82
CA ASP A 150 -9.38 6.56 4.39
C ASP A 150 -10.85 6.83 4.72
N GLY A 151 -11.38 6.06 5.65
CA GLY A 151 -12.76 5.96 6.07
C GLY A 151 -12.96 4.89 7.13
N GLY A 152 -14.20 4.41 7.30
CA GLY A 152 -14.58 3.43 8.30
C GLY A 152 -14.73 1.99 7.78
N ILE A 153 -14.78 1.05 8.74
CA ILE A 153 -15.24 -0.33 8.56
C ILE A 153 -16.19 -0.72 9.70
N ARG A 154 -16.92 -1.81 9.50
CA ARG A 154 -17.78 -2.44 10.52
C ARG A 154 -17.43 -3.92 10.71
N ASP A 155 -18.16 -4.61 11.59
CA ASP A 155 -17.99 -6.05 11.89
C ASP A 155 -16.55 -6.41 12.33
N THR A 156 -15.91 -5.49 13.06
CA THR A 156 -14.49 -5.51 13.38
C THR A 156 -14.04 -6.76 14.12
N GLN A 157 -14.88 -7.35 14.98
CA GLN A 157 -14.56 -8.58 15.70
C GLN A 157 -14.22 -9.72 14.74
N ARG A 158 -15.04 -9.94 13.71
CA ARG A 158 -14.81 -10.99 12.71
C ARG A 158 -13.64 -10.68 11.79
N ILE A 159 -13.44 -9.39 11.47
CA ILE A 159 -12.31 -8.96 10.65
C ILE A 159 -11.00 -9.13 11.43
N PHE A 160 -11.00 -8.84 12.73
CA PHE A 160 -9.85 -9.01 13.61
C PHE A 160 -9.39 -10.47 13.69
N ASP A 161 -10.33 -11.42 13.68
CA ASP A 161 -10.01 -12.85 13.73
C ASP A 161 -9.49 -13.42 12.39
N MET A 162 -9.44 -12.61 11.32
CA MET A 162 -8.92 -13.08 10.02
C MET A 162 -7.41 -13.28 10.06
N GLU A 163 -6.96 -14.51 9.86
CA GLU A 163 -5.54 -14.83 9.75
C GLU A 163 -4.92 -14.20 8.48
N ASN A 164 -3.63 -13.83 8.57
CA ASN A 164 -2.85 -13.29 7.43
C ASN A 164 -3.54 -12.12 6.69
N PHE A 165 -4.24 -11.29 7.44
CA PHE A 165 -4.93 -10.10 6.94
C PHE A 165 -4.67 -8.92 7.86
N ASN A 166 -4.59 -7.72 7.31
CA ASN A 166 -4.52 -6.49 8.10
C ASN A 166 -5.28 -5.37 7.40
N ALA A 167 -5.77 -4.42 8.18
CA ALA A 167 -6.52 -3.27 7.70
C ALA A 167 -6.04 -1.99 8.37
N PHE A 168 -5.83 -0.97 7.56
CA PHE A 168 -5.53 0.40 7.97
C PHE A 168 -6.75 1.25 7.68
N VAL A 169 -7.40 1.77 8.73
CA VAL A 169 -8.68 2.49 8.63
C VAL A 169 -8.67 3.74 9.51
N ARG A 170 -9.61 4.67 9.28
CA ARG A 170 -9.75 5.86 10.14
C ARG A 170 -10.61 5.60 11.36
N GLY A 171 -11.54 4.67 11.29
CA GLY A 171 -12.40 4.37 12.42
C GLY A 171 -13.34 3.20 12.19
N PHE A 172 -14.19 2.99 13.19
CA PHE A 172 -15.16 1.92 13.23
C PHE A 172 -16.54 2.50 13.50
N ASP A 173 -17.55 2.02 12.80
CA ASP A 173 -18.94 2.40 13.01
C ASP A 173 -19.86 1.25 12.61
N PRO A 174 -20.99 1.01 13.29
CA PRO A 174 -21.92 -0.06 12.94
C PRO A 174 -22.77 0.24 11.71
N SER A 175 -22.82 1.49 11.23
CA SER A 175 -23.61 1.88 10.06
C SER A 175 -23.09 1.24 8.77
N ALA A 176 -23.93 1.19 7.75
CA ALA A 176 -23.52 0.83 6.40
C ALA A 176 -22.92 2.06 5.68
N ILE A 177 -22.26 1.82 4.53
CA ILE A 177 -21.87 2.90 3.63
C ILE A 177 -23.11 3.54 3.02
N ASN A 178 -23.26 4.86 3.15
CA ASN A 178 -24.42 5.60 2.67
C ASN A 178 -24.03 7.04 2.26
N ASP A 179 -24.90 7.68 1.47
CA ASP A 179 -24.76 9.07 1.04
C ASP A 179 -23.43 9.42 0.37
N VAL A 180 -22.89 8.47 -0.37
CA VAL A 180 -21.66 8.61 -1.14
C VAL A 180 -21.82 7.98 -2.53
N SER A 181 -20.97 8.41 -3.47
CA SER A 181 -20.88 7.87 -4.83
C SER A 181 -19.44 7.67 -5.23
N MET A 182 -19.14 6.63 -6.04
CA MET A 182 -17.79 6.28 -6.48
C MET A 182 -17.58 6.61 -7.96
N PRO A 183 -17.14 7.83 -8.31
CA PRO A 183 -16.98 8.25 -9.70
C PRO A 183 -15.78 7.61 -10.41
N GLU A 184 -14.83 7.00 -9.67
CA GLU A 184 -13.59 6.55 -10.27
C GLU A 184 -13.03 5.30 -9.58
N ILE A 185 -12.67 4.30 -10.41
CA ILE A 185 -11.88 3.13 -10.04
C ILE A 185 -10.55 3.21 -10.79
N ASN A 186 -9.43 2.88 -10.13
CA ASN A 186 -8.10 2.99 -10.69
C ASN A 186 -7.77 4.41 -11.19
N GLY A 187 -8.14 5.42 -10.41
CA GLY A 187 -7.78 6.82 -10.62
C GLY A 187 -6.69 7.30 -9.66
N VAL A 188 -6.27 8.55 -9.83
CA VAL A 188 -5.39 9.23 -8.88
C VAL A 188 -6.16 9.49 -7.60
N THR A 189 -5.64 9.03 -6.49
CA THR A 189 -6.37 9.01 -5.22
C THR A 189 -5.56 9.70 -4.14
N ARG A 190 -6.22 10.52 -3.31
CA ARG A 190 -5.63 11.14 -2.13
C ARG A 190 -5.94 10.28 -0.91
N ILE A 191 -4.93 9.92 -0.15
CA ILE A 191 -5.07 9.23 1.15
C ILE A 191 -4.39 10.11 2.20
N GLY A 192 -5.18 10.73 3.07
CA GLY A 192 -4.65 11.74 3.98
C GLY A 192 -3.88 12.83 3.22
N ASN A 193 -2.58 12.95 3.48
CA ASN A 193 -1.68 13.90 2.81
C ASN A 193 -0.82 13.26 1.70
N ALA A 194 -1.04 11.99 1.38
CA ALA A 194 -0.30 11.30 0.33
C ALA A 194 -1.12 11.13 -0.95
N THR A 195 -0.41 10.93 -2.06
CA THR A 195 -0.98 10.57 -3.34
C THR A 195 -0.70 9.10 -3.63
N CYS A 196 -1.74 8.34 -3.93
CA CYS A 196 -1.65 6.97 -4.41
C CYS A 196 -2.14 6.89 -5.86
N ILE A 197 -1.38 6.19 -6.69
CA ILE A 197 -1.71 5.96 -8.11
C ILE A 197 -1.92 4.47 -8.33
N PRO A 198 -2.80 4.05 -9.26
CA PRO A 198 -3.01 2.65 -9.57
C PRO A 198 -1.72 1.92 -9.92
N GLY A 199 -1.43 0.84 -9.19
CA GLY A 199 -0.22 0.04 -9.37
C GLY A 199 0.98 0.47 -8.53
N ASP A 200 0.87 1.54 -7.72
CA ASP A 200 1.86 1.80 -6.65
C ASP A 200 2.00 0.56 -5.76
N VAL A 201 3.21 0.32 -5.27
CA VAL A 201 3.40 -0.68 -4.22
C VAL A 201 3.03 -0.04 -2.89
N VAL A 202 2.03 -0.61 -2.25
CA VAL A 202 1.60 -0.20 -0.91
C VAL A 202 2.34 -1.04 0.10
N LEU A 203 3.05 -0.40 1.01
CA LEU A 203 3.67 -1.01 2.17
C LEU A 203 3.01 -0.46 3.43
N GLY A 204 2.30 -1.33 4.15
CA GLY A 204 1.70 -1.01 5.45
C GLY A 204 2.46 -1.71 6.56
N THR A 205 2.99 -0.93 7.51
CA THR A 205 3.74 -1.38 8.66
C THR A 205 3.13 -0.86 9.96
N ARG A 206 3.75 -1.15 11.09
CA ARG A 206 3.34 -0.56 12.39
C ARG A 206 3.34 0.97 12.38
N SER A 207 4.27 1.60 11.65
CA SER A 207 4.42 3.05 11.58
C SER A 207 3.33 3.74 10.74
N GLY A 208 2.71 3.02 9.80
CA GLY A 208 1.71 3.55 8.88
C GLY A 208 1.80 2.95 7.49
N VAL A 209 1.34 3.69 6.50
CA VAL A 209 1.26 3.24 5.10
C VAL A 209 2.10 4.16 4.21
N ILE A 210 2.92 3.57 3.34
CA ILE A 210 3.65 4.29 2.31
C ILE A 210 3.27 3.77 0.91
N PHE A 211 3.10 4.70 -0.05
CA PHE A 211 2.77 4.43 -1.45
C PHE A 211 4.01 4.63 -2.30
N ILE A 212 4.58 3.55 -2.79
CA ILE A 212 5.86 3.53 -3.49
C ILE A 212 5.58 3.50 -5.00
N PRO A 213 6.05 4.49 -5.79
CA PRO A 213 5.93 4.46 -7.24
C PRO A 213 6.47 3.14 -7.82
N PRO A 214 5.76 2.46 -8.73
CA PRO A 214 6.13 1.11 -9.17
C PRO A 214 7.52 1.03 -9.79
N HIS A 215 7.99 2.10 -10.43
CA HIS A 215 9.33 2.15 -11.04
C HIS A 215 10.47 2.30 -10.02
N LEU A 216 10.16 2.66 -8.76
CA LEU A 216 11.13 2.73 -7.66
C LEU A 216 11.11 1.47 -6.79
N ALA A 217 10.13 0.57 -6.95
CA ALA A 217 9.97 -0.57 -6.06
C ALA A 217 11.22 -1.47 -5.98
N GLN A 218 11.91 -1.69 -7.09
CA GLN A 218 13.15 -2.44 -7.12
C GLN A 218 14.27 -1.71 -6.38
N GLU A 219 14.46 -0.42 -6.64
CA GLU A 219 15.48 0.41 -5.95
C GLU A 219 15.25 0.41 -4.44
N VAL A 220 14.00 0.53 -4.00
CA VAL A 220 13.63 0.49 -2.57
C VAL A 220 14.07 -0.83 -1.94
N VAL A 221 13.75 -1.97 -2.55
CA VAL A 221 14.10 -3.29 -2.03
C VAL A 221 15.61 -3.48 -1.97
N GLU A 222 16.32 -3.19 -3.06
CA GLU A 222 17.77 -3.35 -3.15
C GLU A 222 18.52 -2.41 -2.16
N SER A 223 18.04 -1.17 -2.02
CA SER A 223 18.58 -0.23 -1.02
C SER A 223 18.37 -0.74 0.40
N SER A 224 17.17 -1.23 0.73
CA SER A 224 16.85 -1.79 2.04
C SER A 224 17.71 -3.01 2.39
N GLU A 225 17.91 -3.93 1.43
CA GLU A 225 18.76 -5.10 1.63
C GLU A 225 20.21 -4.71 1.97
N ASN A 226 20.74 -3.68 1.32
CA ASN A 226 22.09 -3.17 1.60
C ASN A 226 22.16 -2.46 2.97
N VAL A 227 21.16 -1.66 3.33
CA VAL A 227 21.09 -0.98 4.63
C VAL A 227 21.02 -2.02 5.75
N ARG A 228 20.13 -2.99 5.65
CA ARG A 228 19.95 -4.06 6.63
C ARG A 228 21.23 -4.82 6.91
N LEU A 229 22.01 -5.16 5.86
CA LEU A 229 23.31 -5.81 6.04
C LEU A 229 24.30 -4.93 6.81
N LYS A 230 24.31 -3.63 6.55
CA LYS A 230 25.15 -2.68 7.27
C LYS A 230 24.72 -2.52 8.73
N ASP A 231 23.41 -2.47 8.96
CA ASP A 231 22.86 -2.36 10.31
C ASP A 231 23.14 -3.61 11.16
N GLU A 232 22.98 -4.81 10.58
CA GLU A 232 23.31 -6.07 11.26
C GLU A 232 24.80 -6.12 11.62
N PHE A 233 25.68 -5.76 10.70
CA PHE A 233 27.12 -5.66 10.94
C PHE A 233 27.43 -4.63 12.04
N GLY A 234 26.88 -3.42 11.91
CA GLY A 234 27.12 -2.34 12.87
C GLY A 234 26.64 -2.70 14.28
N GLN A 235 25.44 -3.25 14.42
CA GLN A 235 24.90 -3.70 15.70
C GLN A 235 25.77 -4.80 16.32
N GLN A 236 26.21 -5.77 15.53
CA GLN A 236 27.11 -6.81 16.02
C GLN A 236 28.43 -6.23 16.50
N ARG A 237 29.06 -5.35 15.73
CA ARG A 237 30.36 -4.73 16.08
C ARG A 237 30.26 -3.80 17.30
N ILE A 238 29.11 -3.12 17.49
CA ILE A 238 28.85 -2.34 18.70
C ILE A 238 28.75 -3.29 19.93
N MET A 239 28.01 -4.39 19.82
CA MET A 239 27.90 -5.36 20.92
C MET A 239 29.23 -6.03 21.26
N GLU A 240 30.09 -6.26 20.30
CA GLU A 240 31.45 -6.79 20.48
C GLU A 240 32.44 -5.73 21.00
N GLY A 241 32.05 -4.45 21.08
CA GLY A 241 32.89 -3.34 21.51
C GLY A 241 34.01 -2.96 20.51
N VAL A 242 33.84 -3.36 19.23
CA VAL A 242 34.81 -3.07 18.16
C VAL A 242 34.67 -1.64 17.66
N TYR A 243 33.43 -1.18 17.47
CA TYR A 243 33.13 0.18 17.03
C TYR A 243 32.16 0.87 17.98
N THR A 244 32.26 2.20 18.03
CA THR A 244 31.30 3.02 18.79
C THR A 244 30.02 3.29 17.97
N PRO A 245 28.90 3.63 18.62
CA PRO A 245 27.69 4.04 17.89
C PRO A 245 27.94 5.19 16.92
N GLY A 246 28.76 6.18 17.30
CA GLY A 246 29.07 7.33 16.45
C GLY A 246 29.94 7.00 15.23
N GLU A 247 30.68 5.89 15.24
CA GLU A 247 31.40 5.37 14.08
C GLU A 247 30.47 4.64 13.12
N VAL A 248 29.53 3.87 13.66
CA VAL A 248 28.57 3.09 12.86
C VAL A 248 27.51 3.98 12.20
N ASP A 249 27.10 5.06 12.87
CA ASP A 249 26.05 5.98 12.41
C ASP A 249 26.48 6.92 11.26
N ARG A 250 27.76 6.89 10.88
CA ARG A 250 28.28 7.70 9.77
C ARG A 250 28.71 6.83 8.59
N GLU A 251 29.19 7.46 7.53
CA GLU A 251 29.80 6.76 6.42
C GLU A 251 31.00 5.91 6.94
N PHE A 252 31.03 4.63 6.58
CA PHE A 252 32.04 3.70 7.03
C PHE A 252 33.43 4.13 6.55
N SER A 253 34.43 4.14 7.44
CA SER A 253 35.84 4.31 7.09
C SER A 253 36.32 3.17 6.19
N ASN A 254 37.52 3.32 5.59
CA ASN A 254 38.09 2.26 4.76
C ASN A 254 38.26 0.95 5.55
N ASP A 255 38.74 1.02 6.79
CA ASP A 255 38.93 -0.15 7.67
C ASP A 255 37.60 -0.83 8.01
N MET A 256 36.55 -0.04 8.28
CA MET A 256 35.21 -0.58 8.52
C MET A 256 34.61 -1.23 7.27
N ASN A 257 34.86 -0.66 6.09
CA ASN A 257 34.42 -1.25 4.84
C ASN A 257 35.14 -2.58 4.57
N GLU A 258 36.43 -2.69 4.87
CA GLU A 258 37.19 -3.95 4.74
C GLU A 258 36.65 -5.01 5.74
N ASP A 259 36.42 -4.63 7.00
CA ASP A 259 35.82 -5.49 8.01
C ASP A 259 34.43 -5.94 7.59
N PHE A 260 33.60 -5.04 7.06
CA PHE A 260 32.26 -5.36 6.56
C PHE A 260 32.30 -6.37 5.40
N GLU A 261 33.21 -6.20 4.45
CA GLU A 261 33.36 -7.16 3.34
C GLU A 261 33.82 -8.54 3.83
N ASN A 262 34.70 -8.61 4.84
CA ASN A 262 35.14 -9.86 5.44
C ASN A 262 33.98 -10.53 6.22
N TRP A 263 33.24 -9.77 7.02
CA TRP A 263 32.06 -10.23 7.75
C TRP A 263 31.00 -10.83 6.79
N LYS A 264 30.74 -10.20 5.64
CA LYS A 264 29.84 -10.75 4.62
C LYS A 264 30.30 -12.10 4.05
N LYS A 265 31.63 -12.29 3.87
CA LYS A 265 32.19 -13.55 3.37
C LYS A 265 31.98 -14.68 4.38
N ASP A 266 32.14 -14.40 5.66
CA ASP A 266 32.01 -15.43 6.71
C ASP A 266 30.56 -15.90 6.91
N ARG A 267 29.56 -15.05 6.63
CA ARG A 267 28.12 -15.43 6.63
C ARG A 267 27.70 -16.30 5.44
N LYS A 268 28.47 -16.34 4.38
CA LYS A 268 28.18 -17.17 3.19
C LYS A 268 28.74 -18.58 3.29
N LYS A 269 29.50 -18.89 4.34
CA LYS A 269 29.99 -20.22 4.69
C LYS A 269 29.01 -20.95 5.59
#